data_da39fb46fa5e7fe00deae1965ab8ae78
#
_entry.id   da39fb46fa5e7fe00deae1965ab8ae78
#
_cell.length_a   1.000
_cell.length_b   1.000
_cell.length_c   1.000
_cell.angle_alpha   90.00
_cell.angle_beta   90.00
_cell.angle_gamma   90.00
#
_symmetry.space_group_name_H-M   'P 1'
#
loop_
_entity.id
_entity.type
_entity.pdbx_description
1 polymer ?
#
loop_
_entity_poly.entity_id
_entity_poly.type
_entity_poly.pdbx_seq_one_letter_code
_entity_poly.pdbx_strand_id
1 'polypeptide(L)'
;ARWDTRRRARSQVMRGALGTALTVGRYVLGLALRRRVVEPTSIAIRLDGQTFDPADYLALFITTLVRLSPGIYPYWGEEAGPLRYTAVAYQPRHLLLATPSLLRGKPNRYLTPEFGYTSKNIYEAVLQLEAECALDGQFIDKPTQHPLMITYGGEGDFLRL
;
A
#
# COMPACT_ATOMS: atom_id res chain seq x y z
N ALA A 1 16.75 29.85 -22.57
CA ALA A 1 15.67 28.90 -22.92
C ALA A 1 15.64 27.60 -22.08
N ARG A 2 16.69 27.32 -21.27
CA ARG A 2 16.79 26.04 -20.48
C ARG A 2 16.17 26.10 -19.07
N TRP A 3 15.78 27.29 -18.60
CA TRP A 3 15.22 27.47 -17.24
C TRP A 3 13.71 27.29 -17.17
N ASP A 4 12.98 27.54 -18.25
CA ASP A 4 11.51 27.44 -18.24
C ASP A 4 10.96 26.02 -18.25
N THR A 5 11.68 25.08 -18.85
CA THR A 5 11.24 23.67 -18.91
C THR A 5 11.25 23.00 -17.55
N ARG A 6 12.20 23.32 -16.66
CA ARG A 6 12.26 22.76 -15.30
C ARG A 6 11.16 23.29 -14.38
N ARG A 7 10.75 24.54 -14.55
CA ARG A 7 9.63 25.12 -13.78
C ARG A 7 8.29 24.52 -14.20
N ARG A 8 8.06 24.33 -15.51
CA ARG A 8 6.81 23.76 -16.02
C ARG A 8 6.66 22.27 -15.65
N ALA A 9 7.73 21.48 -15.72
CA ALA A 9 7.72 20.10 -15.29
C ALA A 9 7.41 19.97 -13.78
N ARG A 10 7.97 20.84 -12.95
CA ARG A 10 7.72 20.84 -11.51
C ARG A 10 6.28 21.23 -11.14
N SER A 11 5.67 22.14 -11.91
CA SER A 11 4.27 22.56 -11.70
C SER A 11 3.27 21.50 -12.16
N GLN A 12 3.56 20.75 -13.22
CA GLN A 12 2.72 19.63 -13.66
C GLN A 12 2.77 18.45 -12.70
N VAL A 13 3.96 18.10 -12.19
CA VAL A 13 4.13 17.05 -11.18
C VAL A 13 3.43 17.43 -9.87
N MET A 14 3.51 18.69 -9.45
CA MET A 14 2.78 19.16 -8.25
C MET A 14 1.26 19.13 -8.44
N ARG A 15 0.74 19.49 -9.62
CA ARG A 15 -0.71 19.41 -9.90
C ARG A 15 -1.20 17.96 -9.93
N GLY A 16 -0.42 17.04 -10.51
CA GLY A 16 -0.72 15.62 -10.49
C GLY A 16 -0.72 15.04 -9.06
N ALA A 17 0.31 15.36 -8.26
CA ALA A 17 0.41 14.90 -6.88
C ALA A 17 -0.71 15.44 -5.98
N LEU A 18 -1.10 16.71 -6.15
CA LEU A 18 -2.23 17.30 -5.43
C LEU A 18 -3.56 16.67 -5.85
N GLY A 19 -3.76 16.39 -7.15
CA GLY A 19 -4.95 15.71 -7.66
C GLY A 19 -5.07 14.29 -7.09
N THR A 20 -3.99 13.53 -7.10
CA THR A 20 -3.94 12.17 -6.53
C THR A 20 -4.16 12.19 -5.01
N ALA A 21 -3.51 13.11 -4.30
CA ALA A 21 -3.69 13.25 -2.85
C ALA A 21 -5.12 13.64 -2.49
N LEU A 22 -5.76 14.51 -3.28
CA LEU A 22 -7.15 14.91 -3.08
C LEU A 22 -8.12 13.76 -3.36
N THR A 23 -7.86 12.99 -4.40
CA THR A 23 -8.65 11.80 -4.74
C THR A 23 -8.54 10.73 -3.65
N VAL A 24 -7.31 10.39 -3.25
CA VAL A 24 -7.06 9.44 -2.14
C VAL A 24 -7.68 9.97 -0.85
N GLY A 25 -7.53 11.26 -0.54
CA GLY A 25 -8.15 11.89 0.62
C GLY A 25 -9.68 11.78 0.62
N ARG A 26 -10.33 11.98 -0.53
CA ARG A 26 -11.79 11.79 -0.68
C ARG A 26 -12.21 10.34 -0.49
N TYR A 27 -11.43 9.38 -1.02
CA TYR A 27 -11.69 7.95 -0.82
C TYR A 27 -11.53 7.55 0.64
N VAL A 28 -10.45 7.95 1.29
CA VAL A 28 -10.21 7.69 2.71
C VAL A 28 -11.27 8.34 3.58
N LEU A 29 -11.66 9.59 3.28
CA LEU A 29 -12.74 10.27 3.98
C LEU A 29 -14.08 9.56 3.73
N GLY A 30 -14.35 9.14 2.50
CA GLY A 30 -15.52 8.34 2.14
C GLY A 30 -15.60 7.03 2.91
N LEU A 31 -14.49 6.31 3.02
CA LEU A 31 -14.38 5.08 3.81
C LEU A 31 -14.56 5.34 5.31
N ALA A 32 -13.98 6.42 5.84
CA ALA A 32 -14.10 6.79 7.25
C ALA A 32 -15.53 7.21 7.63
N LEU A 33 -16.24 7.89 6.72
CA LEU A 33 -17.63 8.34 6.93
C LEU A 33 -18.67 7.26 6.61
N ARG A 34 -18.36 6.37 5.66
CA ARG A 34 -19.24 5.27 5.25
C ARG A 34 -18.74 3.94 5.80
N ARG A 35 -18.85 3.73 7.09
CA ARG A 35 -18.45 2.48 7.79
C ARG A 35 -19.11 1.18 7.25
N ARG A 36 -19.98 1.24 6.22
CA ARG A 36 -20.77 0.11 5.71
C ARG A 36 -20.51 -0.25 4.24
N VAL A 37 -19.53 0.35 3.55
CA VAL A 37 -19.41 0.20 2.09
C VAL A 37 -18.35 -0.81 1.66
N VAL A 38 -17.44 -1.17 2.53
CA VAL A 38 -16.43 -2.18 2.21
C VAL A 38 -16.71 -3.42 3.04
N GLU A 39 -17.01 -4.53 2.37
CA GLU A 39 -17.08 -5.82 3.03
C GLU A 39 -15.67 -6.20 3.50
N PRO A 40 -15.53 -6.65 4.76
CA PRO A 40 -14.23 -7.09 5.25
C PRO A 40 -13.76 -8.29 4.44
N THR A 41 -12.50 -8.28 4.05
CA THR A 41 -11.87 -9.43 3.42
C THR A 41 -10.94 -10.09 4.42
N SER A 42 -11.29 -11.30 4.81
CA SER A 42 -10.44 -12.10 5.67
C SER A 42 -9.29 -12.69 4.86
N ILE A 43 -8.06 -12.42 5.27
CA ILE A 43 -6.86 -12.88 4.60
C ILE A 43 -5.96 -13.58 5.62
N ALA A 44 -5.59 -14.84 5.33
CA ALA A 44 -4.52 -15.50 6.04
C ALA A 44 -3.19 -15.12 5.39
N ILE A 45 -2.24 -14.68 6.19
CA ILE A 45 -0.96 -14.13 5.73
C ILE A 45 0.18 -14.90 6.36
N ARG A 46 1.18 -15.26 5.53
CA ARG A 46 2.49 -15.70 5.98
C ARG A 46 3.55 -14.79 5.38
N LEU A 47 4.39 -14.20 6.23
CA LEU A 47 5.49 -13.32 5.83
C LEU A 47 6.81 -13.94 6.30
N ASP A 48 7.75 -14.16 5.40
CA ASP A 48 9.08 -14.72 5.69
C ASP A 48 9.01 -15.99 6.57
N GLY A 49 8.03 -16.87 6.28
CA GLY A 49 7.79 -18.10 7.04
C GLY A 49 6.99 -17.95 8.33
N GLN A 50 6.76 -16.74 8.83
CA GLN A 50 5.92 -16.47 10.00
C GLN A 50 4.45 -16.39 9.58
N THR A 51 3.61 -17.26 10.14
CA THR A 51 2.17 -17.27 9.91
C THR A 51 1.47 -16.33 10.89
N PHE A 52 0.54 -15.53 10.37
CA PHE A 52 -0.35 -14.67 11.15
C PHE A 52 -1.76 -15.25 11.10
N ASP A 53 -2.52 -15.09 12.18
CA ASP A 53 -3.91 -15.48 12.21
C ASP A 53 -4.70 -14.72 11.13
N PRO A 54 -5.71 -15.37 10.51
CA PRO A 54 -6.57 -14.70 9.54
C PRO A 54 -7.19 -13.45 10.15
N ALA A 55 -7.10 -12.36 9.44
CA ALA A 55 -7.64 -11.08 9.90
C ALA A 55 -8.30 -10.32 8.74
N ASP A 56 -9.23 -9.43 9.11
CA ASP A 56 -9.92 -8.57 8.16
C ASP A 56 -9.09 -7.32 7.87
N TYR A 57 -8.93 -7.02 6.58
CA TYR A 57 -8.15 -5.87 6.13
C TYR A 57 -9.01 -4.87 5.36
N LEU A 58 -8.77 -3.59 5.62
CA LEU A 58 -9.28 -2.48 4.83
C LEU A 58 -8.43 -2.26 3.57
N ALA A 59 -7.11 -2.44 3.70
CA ALA A 59 -6.16 -2.34 2.61
C ALA A 59 -4.91 -3.15 2.91
N LEU A 60 -4.35 -3.79 1.87
CA LEU A 60 -3.10 -4.52 1.93
C LEU A 60 -2.31 -4.24 0.65
N PHE A 61 -1.05 -3.86 0.80
CA PHE A 61 -0.14 -3.55 -0.30
C PHE A 61 1.15 -4.34 -0.15
N ILE A 62 1.59 -4.97 -1.24
CA ILE A 62 2.90 -5.60 -1.35
C ILE A 62 3.51 -5.13 -2.67
N THR A 63 4.71 -4.57 -2.63
CA THR A 63 5.35 -4.01 -3.82
C THR A 63 6.87 -3.92 -3.67
N THR A 64 7.58 -3.89 -4.79
CA THR A 64 9.00 -3.53 -4.86
C THR A 64 9.20 -2.02 -5.03
N LEU A 65 8.14 -1.28 -5.34
CA LEU A 65 8.24 0.15 -5.61
C LEU A 65 8.56 0.94 -4.33
N VAL A 66 9.53 1.84 -4.42
CA VAL A 66 9.88 2.76 -3.32
C VAL A 66 8.75 3.76 -3.06
N ARG A 67 7.92 4.04 -4.07
CA ARG A 67 6.80 4.98 -3.99
C ARG A 67 5.68 4.55 -4.93
N LEU A 68 4.44 4.65 -4.49
CA LEU A 68 3.27 4.34 -5.31
C LEU A 68 2.94 5.48 -6.28
N SER A 69 3.17 6.72 -5.87
CA SER A 69 2.92 7.94 -6.65
C SER A 69 3.77 9.08 -6.10
N PRO A 70 4.01 10.15 -6.86
CA PRO A 70 4.68 11.34 -6.33
C PRO A 70 4.04 11.83 -5.02
N GLY A 71 4.79 11.80 -3.93
CA GLY A 71 4.33 12.20 -2.59
C GLY A 71 3.58 11.12 -1.79
N ILE A 72 3.44 9.89 -2.32
CA ILE A 72 2.79 8.78 -1.63
C ILE A 72 3.80 7.65 -1.40
N TYR A 73 4.16 7.43 -0.13
CA TYR A 73 5.15 6.46 0.34
C TYR A 73 4.59 5.71 1.57
N PRO A 74 3.58 4.85 1.42
CA PRO A 74 2.90 4.27 2.59
C PRO A 74 3.70 3.12 3.22
N TYR A 75 5.00 3.30 3.39
CA TYR A 75 5.92 2.29 3.87
C TYR A 75 6.82 2.88 4.96
N TRP A 76 6.93 2.20 6.10
CA TRP A 76 7.78 2.58 7.24
C TRP A 76 8.43 1.36 7.89
N GLY A 77 8.43 0.19 7.24
CA GLY A 77 9.21 -0.96 7.68
C GLY A 77 10.70 -0.68 7.61
N GLU A 78 11.44 -1.14 8.60
CA GLU A 78 12.89 -0.93 8.75
C GLU A 78 13.70 -2.21 8.49
N GLU A 79 13.04 -3.34 8.28
CA GLU A 79 13.66 -4.63 8.03
C GLU A 79 14.38 -4.66 6.66
N ALA A 80 15.34 -5.58 6.51
CA ALA A 80 16.12 -5.71 5.31
C ALA A 80 15.46 -6.59 4.24
N GLY A 81 14.28 -6.22 3.74
CA GLY A 81 13.58 -6.97 2.68
C GLY A 81 13.39 -6.16 1.41
N PRO A 82 13.40 -6.77 0.21
CA PRO A 82 13.19 -6.08 -1.06
C PRO A 82 11.71 -5.75 -1.32
N LEU A 83 10.80 -6.49 -0.71
CA LEU A 83 9.36 -6.28 -0.82
C LEU A 83 8.86 -5.41 0.34
N ARG A 84 8.11 -4.38 0.02
CA ARG A 84 7.47 -3.50 0.99
C ARG A 84 6.05 -3.96 1.22
N TYR A 85 5.76 -4.34 2.45
CA TYR A 85 4.46 -4.76 2.92
C TYR A 85 3.84 -3.65 3.77
N THR A 86 2.58 -3.32 3.52
CA THR A 86 1.79 -2.44 4.38
C THR A 86 0.36 -2.95 4.46
N ALA A 87 -0.14 -3.09 5.66
CA ALA A 87 -1.50 -3.52 5.94
C ALA A 87 -2.21 -2.53 6.86
N VAL A 88 -3.48 -2.31 6.57
CA VAL A 88 -4.41 -1.52 7.38
C VAL A 88 -5.56 -2.45 7.75
N ALA A 89 -5.79 -2.69 9.03
CA ALA A 89 -6.88 -3.50 9.53
C ALA A 89 -8.25 -2.93 9.12
N TYR A 90 -9.30 -3.76 9.09
CA TYR A 90 -10.63 -3.36 8.64
C TYR A 90 -11.23 -2.19 9.44
N GLN A 91 -11.01 -2.16 10.75
CA GLN A 91 -11.48 -1.07 11.63
C GLN A 91 -10.30 -0.39 12.32
N PRO A 92 -9.44 0.32 11.58
CA PRO A 92 -8.28 0.95 12.17
C PRO A 92 -8.72 2.11 13.06
N ARG A 93 -8.04 2.29 14.19
CA ARG A 93 -8.26 3.43 15.06
C ARG A 93 -7.61 4.69 14.49
N HIS A 94 -8.24 5.83 14.72
CA HIS A 94 -7.69 7.14 14.34
C HIS A 94 -7.34 7.30 12.84
N LEU A 95 -8.09 6.66 11.93
CA LEU A 95 -7.80 6.65 10.50
C LEU A 95 -7.50 8.05 9.93
N LEU A 96 -8.31 9.07 10.24
CA LEU A 96 -8.10 10.43 9.74
C LEU A 96 -6.79 11.06 10.22
N LEU A 97 -6.40 10.80 11.48
CA LEU A 97 -5.15 11.32 12.07
C LEU A 97 -3.92 10.53 11.61
N ALA A 98 -4.09 9.26 11.30
CA ALA A 98 -3.04 8.38 10.80
C ALA A 98 -2.76 8.61 9.30
N THR A 99 -3.78 8.95 8.50
CA THR A 99 -3.69 9.06 7.03
C THR A 99 -2.55 9.94 6.53
N PRO A 100 -2.31 11.17 7.03
CA PRO A 100 -1.20 11.99 6.52
C PRO A 100 0.17 11.36 6.73
N SER A 101 0.35 10.67 7.86
CA SER A 101 1.58 9.94 8.20
C SER A 101 1.71 8.65 7.41
N LEU A 102 0.61 7.91 7.25
CA LEU A 102 0.53 6.71 6.41
C LEU A 102 0.96 7.02 4.98
N LEU A 103 0.39 8.06 4.36
CA LEU A 103 0.72 8.42 2.97
C LEU A 103 2.16 8.90 2.79
N ARG A 104 2.79 9.43 3.84
CA ARG A 104 4.19 9.90 3.80
C ARG A 104 5.21 8.86 4.26
N GLY A 105 4.76 7.70 4.74
CA GLY A 105 5.62 6.67 5.30
C GLY A 105 6.42 7.16 6.52
N LYS A 106 5.88 8.11 7.27
CA LYS A 106 6.52 8.65 8.46
C LYS A 106 5.73 8.20 9.68
N PRO A 107 6.25 7.22 10.44
CA PRO A 107 5.55 6.71 11.61
C PRO A 107 5.29 7.82 12.62
N ASN A 108 4.15 7.75 13.25
CA ASN A 108 3.75 8.59 14.37
C ASN A 108 3.06 7.71 15.42
N ARG A 109 2.60 8.32 16.51
CA ARG A 109 1.93 7.61 17.61
C ARG A 109 0.65 6.85 17.20
N TYR A 110 0.10 7.10 16.02
CA TYR A 110 -1.12 6.45 15.52
C TYR A 110 -0.84 5.30 14.55
N LEU A 111 0.35 5.23 13.96
CA LEU A 111 0.75 4.16 13.03
C LEU A 111 1.38 3.00 13.78
N THR A 112 0.60 2.33 14.59
CA THR A 112 1.04 1.17 15.38
C THR A 112 0.16 -0.05 15.11
N PRO A 113 0.68 -1.27 15.30
CA PRO A 113 -0.11 -2.50 15.16
C PRO A 113 -1.35 -2.52 16.07
N GLU A 114 -1.27 -1.94 17.26
CA GLU A 114 -2.38 -1.83 18.22
C GLU A 114 -3.57 -1.02 17.67
N PHE A 115 -3.28 -0.06 16.78
CA PHE A 115 -4.30 0.75 16.10
C PHE A 115 -4.67 0.21 14.72
N GLY A 116 -4.10 -0.93 14.32
CA GLY A 116 -4.44 -1.61 13.08
C GLY A 116 -3.57 -1.20 11.88
N TYR A 117 -2.34 -0.73 12.10
CA TYR A 117 -1.41 -0.35 11.03
C TYR A 117 -0.11 -1.13 11.15
N THR A 118 0.28 -1.80 10.08
CA THR A 118 1.53 -2.57 10.03
C THR A 118 2.27 -2.27 8.74
N SER A 119 3.56 -2.05 8.81
CA SER A 119 4.44 -1.99 7.64
C SER A 119 5.73 -2.74 7.96
N LYS A 120 6.18 -3.56 7.01
CA LYS A 120 7.41 -4.35 7.09
C LYS A 120 8.08 -4.40 5.73
N ASN A 121 9.39 -4.62 5.72
CA ASN A 121 10.11 -5.04 4.54
C ASN A 121 10.34 -6.56 4.65
N ILE A 122 10.00 -7.30 3.60
CA ILE A 122 9.95 -8.76 3.61
C ILE A 122 10.63 -9.34 2.36
N TYR A 123 10.96 -10.63 2.38
CA TYR A 123 11.47 -11.38 1.22
C TYR A 123 10.37 -12.18 0.53
N GLU A 124 9.41 -12.70 1.29
CA GLU A 124 8.33 -13.54 0.79
C GLU A 124 7.01 -13.21 1.49
N ALA A 125 5.94 -13.23 0.73
CA ALA A 125 4.58 -13.22 1.25
C ALA A 125 3.76 -14.34 0.63
N VAL A 126 3.00 -15.07 1.44
CA VAL A 126 2.01 -16.03 0.99
C VAL A 126 0.66 -15.59 1.53
N LEU A 127 -0.27 -15.34 0.63
CA LEU A 127 -1.61 -14.85 0.93
C LEU A 127 -2.64 -15.90 0.56
N GLN A 128 -3.50 -16.24 1.49
CA GLN A 128 -4.70 -16.98 1.21
C GLN A 128 -5.89 -16.03 1.32
N LEU A 129 -6.48 -15.70 0.18
CA LEU A 129 -7.56 -14.74 0.08
C LEU A 129 -8.67 -15.26 -0.83
N GLU A 130 -9.90 -14.94 -0.49
CA GLU A 130 -11.10 -15.27 -1.27
C GLU A 130 -11.68 -14.03 -1.97
N ALA A 131 -10.89 -12.97 -2.11
CA ALA A 131 -11.29 -11.71 -2.72
C ALA A 131 -10.52 -11.43 -4.00
N GLU A 132 -11.06 -10.53 -4.80
CA GLU A 132 -10.35 -9.97 -5.95
C GLU A 132 -9.09 -9.22 -5.51
N CYS A 133 -8.02 -9.38 -6.25
CA CYS A 133 -6.79 -8.63 -6.03
C CYS A 133 -6.36 -7.92 -7.32
N ALA A 134 -5.59 -6.86 -7.20
CA ALA A 134 -4.99 -6.18 -8.32
C ALA A 134 -3.48 -6.44 -8.35
N LEU A 135 -2.97 -6.94 -9.48
CA LEU A 135 -1.54 -7.10 -9.73
C LEU A 135 -1.15 -6.20 -10.90
N ASP A 136 -0.21 -5.30 -10.70
CA ASP A 136 0.25 -4.33 -11.70
C ASP A 136 -0.89 -3.54 -12.38
N GLY A 137 -1.95 -3.24 -11.61
CA GLY A 137 -3.12 -2.50 -12.10
C GLY A 137 -4.14 -3.35 -12.86
N GLN A 138 -3.93 -4.66 -12.98
CA GLN A 138 -4.89 -5.60 -13.55
C GLN A 138 -5.62 -6.33 -12.42
N PHE A 139 -6.95 -6.38 -12.51
CA PHE A 139 -7.75 -7.17 -11.59
C PHE A 139 -7.62 -8.65 -11.94
N ILE A 140 -7.33 -9.44 -10.94
CA ILE A 140 -7.32 -10.89 -11.01
C ILE A 140 -8.54 -11.38 -10.25
N ASP A 141 -9.40 -12.12 -10.97
CA ASP A 141 -10.54 -12.80 -10.36
C ASP A 141 -10.03 -13.79 -9.30
N LYS A 142 -10.85 -13.99 -8.28
CA LYS A 142 -10.55 -14.80 -7.09
C LYS A 142 -9.56 -15.92 -7.35
N PRO A 143 -8.40 -15.96 -6.70
CA PRO A 143 -7.52 -17.11 -6.75
C PRO A 143 -8.20 -18.31 -6.08
N THR A 144 -8.79 -19.18 -6.86
CA THR A 144 -9.87 -20.10 -6.49
C THR A 144 -9.45 -21.30 -5.67
N GLN A 145 -8.26 -21.60 -5.35
CA GLN A 145 -7.87 -22.76 -4.50
C GLN A 145 -6.41 -22.76 -4.08
N HIS A 146 -5.58 -21.85 -4.61
CA HIS A 146 -4.16 -21.84 -4.28
C HIS A 146 -3.76 -20.54 -3.60
N PRO A 147 -2.89 -20.59 -2.59
CA PRO A 147 -2.36 -19.38 -1.99
C PRO A 147 -1.55 -18.58 -3.03
N LEU A 148 -1.70 -17.27 -3.01
CA LEU A 148 -0.89 -16.34 -3.81
C LEU A 148 0.48 -16.19 -3.15
N MET A 149 1.52 -16.66 -3.81
CA MET A 149 2.90 -16.52 -3.36
C MET A 149 3.57 -15.35 -4.09
N ILE A 150 4.13 -14.43 -3.35
CA ILE A 150 4.84 -13.25 -3.85
C ILE A 150 6.27 -13.31 -3.33
N THR A 151 7.22 -13.40 -4.26
CA THR A 151 8.66 -13.43 -3.96
C THR A 151 9.39 -12.41 -4.82
N TYR A 152 10.53 -11.96 -4.34
CA TYR A 152 11.39 -11.05 -5.10
C TYR A 152 12.14 -11.82 -6.19
N GLY A 153 11.90 -11.46 -7.45
CA GLY A 153 12.48 -12.11 -8.63
C GLY A 153 13.83 -11.54 -9.10
N GLY A 154 14.39 -10.55 -8.40
CA GLY A 154 15.61 -9.86 -8.79
C GLY A 154 15.36 -8.47 -9.41
N GLU A 155 16.44 -7.77 -9.74
CA GLU A 155 16.40 -6.46 -10.42
C GLU A 155 16.52 -6.67 -11.94
N GLY A 156 15.67 -5.97 -12.69
CA GLY A 156 15.74 -5.94 -14.15
C GLY A 156 16.18 -4.56 -14.63
N ASP A 157 17.24 -4.49 -15.43
CA ASP A 157 17.67 -3.28 -16.10
C ASP A 157 16.93 -3.08 -17.40
N PHE A 158 16.18 -1.99 -17.51
CA PHE A 158 15.54 -1.58 -18.76
C PHE A 158 16.43 -0.61 -19.51
N LEU A 159 17.02 -1.07 -20.63
CA LEU A 159 17.69 -0.17 -21.56
C LEU A 159 16.65 0.70 -22.27
N ARG A 160 16.72 2.01 -22.07
CA ARG A 160 16.04 2.95 -22.96
C ARG A 160 16.86 3.09 -24.23
N LEU A 161 16.34 2.59 -25.33
CA LEU A 161 16.80 2.89 -26.69
C LEU A 161 16.38 4.29 -27.12
#